data_645a73428e4e8e214a5302699af65bfb
#
_entry.id   645a73428e4e8e214a5302699af65bfb
#
_cell.length_a   1.000
_cell.length_b   1.000
_cell.length_c   1.000
_cell.angle_alpha   90.00
_cell.angle_beta   90.00
_cell.angle_gamma   90.00
#
_symmetry.space_group_name_H-M   'P 1'
#
loop_
_entity.id
_entity.type
_entity.pdbx_description
1 polymer ?
#
loop_
_entity_poly.entity_id
_entity_poly.type
_entity_poly.pdbx_seq_one_letter_code
_entity_poly.pdbx_strand_id
1 'polypeptide(L)'
;VAATEPSPLLELEVGAIATGGGCVAHVPDGRVAFVRHCLPGERVLARITSLGASFVRADALEILHSSEDRVSPPCPHAGPGHCGGCDFQHVSVAGQRRLKAALVAEQLRRIARVDHEVTVEPVAGDHEGLGWRTRVRVGLDAEGRPGFRRHRSHELELVSGCPIAHPGVLATGALGRTWEGLDELEVVATDGGDALIAASGPKRADPALPEGATGFVVNGQVRQPPGAVHVTVDGYRFRVSAGVFWQVHAGAAAALAGAVRDALGARAGDHVIDLYAGAGLFSVLAADVVGRSGSVLAVERNARACTDARHNARHAPHVQVRRSSVTPTLVSQGLGEPDLVVLDPSREGAGRAVSAALAGLRPAPRRIVYVACDPSSFSRDLRVLLDAGWALESLRAFDIFPMTEHIELVAALVPAD
;
A
#
# COMPACT_ATOMS: atom_id res chain seq x y z
N VAL A 1 29.96 25.05 5.28
CA VAL A 1 29.12 24.13 6.04
C VAL A 1 30.01 23.44 7.03
N ALA A 2 29.94 23.80 8.33
CA ALA A 2 30.70 23.18 9.39
C ALA A 2 30.32 21.70 9.45
N ALA A 3 31.32 20.82 9.41
CA ALA A 3 31.13 19.41 9.68
C ALA A 3 30.64 19.29 11.14
N THR A 4 29.36 19.00 11.33
CA THR A 4 28.80 18.64 12.63
C THR A 4 29.51 17.36 13.08
N GLU A 5 30.15 17.38 14.24
CA GLU A 5 30.69 16.16 14.84
C GLU A 5 29.61 15.06 14.85
N PRO A 6 29.97 13.81 14.54
CA PRO A 6 29.02 12.74 14.55
C PRO A 6 28.42 12.60 15.95
N SER A 7 27.08 12.67 16.04
CA SER A 7 26.38 12.50 17.32
C SER A 7 26.87 11.23 18.03
N PRO A 8 27.07 11.27 19.34
CA PRO A 8 27.58 10.12 20.10
C PRO A 8 26.61 8.93 19.93
N LEU A 9 27.21 7.73 19.92
CA LEU A 9 26.41 6.49 19.93
C LEU A 9 25.82 6.32 21.34
N LEU A 10 24.54 5.93 21.38
CA LEU A 10 23.82 5.63 22.61
C LEU A 10 23.51 4.14 22.65
N GLU A 11 23.83 3.52 23.80
CA GLU A 11 23.35 2.17 24.08
C GLU A 11 21.90 2.25 24.53
N LEU A 12 21.01 1.53 23.85
CA LEU A 12 19.57 1.54 24.09
C LEU A 12 19.02 0.12 24.16
N GLU A 13 18.13 -0.12 25.11
CA GLU A 13 17.24 -1.25 25.10
C GLU A 13 15.96 -0.87 24.35
N VAL A 14 15.58 -1.65 23.34
CA VAL A 14 14.45 -1.32 22.49
C VAL A 14 13.23 -2.17 22.85
N GLY A 15 12.10 -1.50 23.01
CA GLY A 15 10.81 -2.08 23.34
C GLY A 15 9.96 -2.36 22.11
N ALA A 16 8.64 -2.17 22.24
CA ALA A 16 7.66 -2.52 21.21
C ALA A 16 7.88 -1.79 19.88
N ILE A 17 7.42 -2.43 18.81
CA ILE A 17 7.35 -1.82 17.47
C ILE A 17 6.35 -0.65 17.46
N ALA A 18 6.69 0.41 16.74
CA ALA A 18 5.83 1.57 16.51
C ALA A 18 5.58 1.78 15.02
N THR A 19 4.56 2.55 14.70
CA THR A 19 4.29 3.01 13.33
C THR A 19 5.52 3.71 12.75
N GLY A 20 5.90 3.38 11.53
CA GLY A 20 7.13 3.85 10.88
C GLY A 20 8.25 2.83 10.94
N GLY A 21 7.96 1.58 11.37
CA GLY A 21 8.90 0.45 11.34
C GLY A 21 10.06 0.52 12.35
N GLY A 22 10.00 1.48 13.29
CA GLY A 22 10.99 1.61 14.38
C GLY A 22 10.46 1.07 15.70
N CYS A 23 11.38 0.70 16.60
CA CYS A 23 11.06 0.31 17.97
C CYS A 23 11.15 1.51 18.93
N VAL A 24 10.37 1.47 20.00
CA VAL A 24 10.38 2.50 21.05
C VAL A 24 11.52 2.23 22.02
N ALA A 25 12.28 3.26 22.36
CA ALA A 25 13.29 3.25 23.42
C ALA A 25 13.21 4.57 24.19
N HIS A 26 14.03 4.71 25.24
CA HIS A 26 14.18 5.95 26.00
C HIS A 26 15.66 6.36 26.00
N VAL A 27 15.92 7.61 25.62
CA VAL A 27 17.26 8.18 25.75
C VAL A 27 17.53 8.66 27.20
N PRO A 28 18.80 8.85 27.60
CA PRO A 28 19.14 9.17 28.98
C PRO A 28 18.47 10.42 29.56
N ASP A 29 18.06 11.36 28.74
CA ASP A 29 17.33 12.57 29.16
C ASP A 29 15.81 12.34 29.33
N GLY A 30 15.33 11.10 29.18
CA GLY A 30 13.95 10.69 29.37
C GLY A 30 13.02 10.83 28.15
N ARG A 31 13.52 11.40 27.04
CA ARG A 31 12.69 11.47 25.80
C ARG A 31 12.53 10.10 25.18
N VAL A 32 11.39 9.92 24.52
CA VAL A 32 11.14 8.74 23.69
C VAL A 32 12.03 8.77 22.45
N ALA A 33 12.64 7.64 22.12
CA ALA A 33 13.37 7.40 20.87
C ALA A 33 12.59 6.42 19.99
N PHE A 34 12.47 6.73 18.71
CA PHE A 34 12.04 5.78 17.68
C PHE A 34 13.29 5.32 16.95
N VAL A 35 13.67 4.07 17.20
CA VAL A 35 14.92 3.47 16.70
C VAL A 35 14.60 2.54 15.55
N ARG A 36 15.17 2.78 14.37
CA ARG A 36 15.04 1.91 13.21
C ARG A 36 16.16 0.86 13.16
N HIS A 37 15.97 -0.14 12.32
CA HIS A 37 16.91 -1.25 12.08
C HIS A 37 17.16 -2.13 13.30
N CYS A 38 16.23 -2.13 14.25
CA CYS A 38 16.25 -2.97 15.45
C CYS A 38 14.93 -3.73 15.60
N LEU A 39 14.91 -4.68 16.53
CA LEU A 39 13.77 -5.52 16.87
C LEU A 39 13.42 -5.39 18.37
N PRO A 40 12.16 -5.60 18.75
CA PRO A 40 11.78 -5.61 20.16
C PRO A 40 12.63 -6.56 20.99
N GLY A 41 13.09 -6.08 22.17
CA GLY A 41 13.93 -6.82 23.10
C GLY A 41 15.42 -6.80 22.77
N GLU A 42 15.83 -6.19 21.68
CA GLU A 42 17.26 -6.04 21.38
C GLU A 42 17.92 -4.94 22.22
N ARG A 43 19.24 -5.07 22.39
CA ARG A 43 20.11 -4.03 22.90
C ARG A 43 21.04 -3.58 21.79
N VAL A 44 21.08 -2.27 21.54
CA VAL A 44 21.70 -1.71 20.34
C VAL A 44 22.57 -0.49 20.65
N LEU A 45 23.60 -0.23 19.83
CA LEU A 45 24.22 1.07 19.72
C LEU A 45 23.54 1.87 18.60
N ALA A 46 22.89 2.95 18.96
CA ALA A 46 22.10 3.77 18.05
C ALA A 46 22.68 5.18 17.91
N ARG A 47 22.57 5.74 16.70
CA ARG A 47 22.89 7.13 16.40
C ARG A 47 21.62 7.93 16.21
N ILE A 48 21.53 9.07 16.89
CA ILE A 48 20.42 10.01 16.68
C ILE A 48 20.53 10.61 15.28
N THR A 49 19.44 10.48 14.52
CA THR A 49 19.29 11.02 13.15
C THR A 49 18.45 12.28 13.10
N SER A 50 17.58 12.50 14.11
CA SER A 50 16.75 13.70 14.20
C SER A 50 16.37 13.99 15.64
N LEU A 51 16.48 15.26 16.02
CA LEU A 51 16.07 15.79 17.34
C LEU A 51 14.73 16.50 17.21
N GLY A 52 13.73 16.02 17.95
CA GLY A 52 12.46 16.70 18.18
C GLY A 52 12.35 17.23 19.61
N ALA A 53 11.34 18.06 19.87
CA ALA A 53 11.12 18.61 21.20
C ALA A 53 10.73 17.54 22.24
N SER A 54 9.85 16.60 21.84
CA SER A 54 9.29 15.55 22.71
C SER A 54 9.81 14.15 22.43
N PHE A 55 10.45 13.92 21.28
CA PHE A 55 10.99 12.63 20.91
C PHE A 55 12.22 12.80 20.00
N VAL A 56 13.00 11.75 19.86
CA VAL A 56 14.13 11.66 18.94
C VAL A 56 13.93 10.51 17.95
N ARG A 57 14.61 10.57 16.82
CA ARG A 57 14.75 9.44 15.90
C ARG A 57 16.20 9.00 15.89
N ALA A 58 16.39 7.68 15.80
CA ALA A 58 17.72 7.09 15.75
C ALA A 58 17.73 5.88 14.81
N ASP A 59 18.91 5.54 14.33
CA ASP A 59 19.17 4.30 13.60
C ASP A 59 20.13 3.43 14.44
N ALA A 60 19.76 2.15 14.64
CA ALA A 60 20.65 1.16 15.22
C ALA A 60 21.78 0.86 14.23
N LEU A 61 23.03 1.04 14.67
CA LEU A 61 24.22 0.80 13.87
C LEU A 61 24.88 -0.53 14.22
N GLU A 62 24.79 -0.94 15.49
CA GLU A 62 25.33 -2.20 15.99
C GLU A 62 24.31 -2.87 16.91
N ILE A 63 24.21 -4.17 16.82
CA ILE A 63 23.33 -5.00 17.64
C ILE A 63 24.17 -5.71 18.68
N LEU A 64 24.01 -5.34 19.94
CA LEU A 64 24.76 -5.91 21.06
C LEU A 64 24.12 -7.21 21.57
N HIS A 65 22.79 -7.28 21.51
CA HIS A 65 22.03 -8.48 21.84
C HIS A 65 20.91 -8.62 20.81
N SER A 66 20.93 -9.70 20.03
CA SER A 66 20.01 -9.90 18.90
C SER A 66 18.77 -10.68 19.32
N SER A 67 17.64 -10.33 18.71
CA SER A 67 16.41 -11.13 18.69
C SER A 67 16.61 -12.42 17.88
N GLU A 68 15.88 -13.48 18.23
CA GLU A 68 15.81 -14.73 17.44
C GLU A 68 15.20 -14.52 16.04
N ASP A 69 14.42 -13.46 15.85
CA ASP A 69 13.83 -13.08 14.57
C ASP A 69 14.79 -12.33 13.64
N ARG A 70 15.99 -12.01 14.11
CA ARG A 70 16.95 -11.28 13.30
C ARG A 70 17.62 -12.15 12.25
N VAL A 71 17.64 -11.64 11.03
CA VAL A 71 18.33 -12.26 9.89
C VAL A 71 19.26 -11.27 9.21
N SER A 72 20.21 -11.75 8.42
CA SER A 72 21.00 -10.90 7.53
C SER A 72 20.12 -10.37 6.40
N PRO A 73 20.11 -9.05 6.14
CA PRO A 73 19.33 -8.49 5.04
C PRO A 73 19.75 -9.07 3.69
N PRO A 74 18.81 -9.58 2.87
CA PRO A 74 19.13 -10.09 1.53
C PRO A 74 19.48 -8.97 0.53
N CYS A 75 19.13 -7.72 0.84
CA CYS A 75 19.40 -6.56 -0.01
C CYS A 75 20.66 -5.83 0.44
N PRO A 76 21.67 -5.63 -0.43
CA PRO A 76 22.90 -4.91 -0.07
C PRO A 76 22.67 -3.41 0.19
N HIS A 77 21.52 -2.87 -0.26
CA HIS A 77 21.10 -1.49 -0.03
C HIS A 77 20.20 -1.32 1.20
N ALA A 78 20.00 -2.37 2.01
CA ALA A 78 19.24 -2.28 3.25
C ALA A 78 20.14 -1.81 4.39
N GLY A 79 19.60 -0.96 5.27
CA GLY A 79 20.30 -0.52 6.48
C GLY A 79 20.36 1.00 6.66
N PRO A 80 21.01 1.44 7.75
CA PRO A 80 21.13 2.86 8.09
C PRO A 80 21.80 3.68 6.98
N GLY A 81 21.15 4.77 6.56
CA GLY A 81 21.70 5.69 5.55
C GLY A 81 21.55 5.24 4.09
N HIS A 82 21.00 4.06 3.83
CA HIS A 82 20.78 3.50 2.50
C HIS A 82 19.32 3.64 2.03
N CYS A 83 18.90 2.76 1.12
CA CYS A 83 17.56 2.76 0.52
C CYS A 83 16.45 2.77 1.57
N GLY A 84 15.50 3.69 1.43
CA GLY A 84 14.34 3.81 2.33
C GLY A 84 13.13 2.96 1.95
N GLY A 85 13.27 2.04 0.99
CA GLY A 85 12.13 1.28 0.46
C GLY A 85 11.70 0.07 1.28
N CYS A 86 12.53 -0.37 2.24
CA CYS A 86 12.26 -1.53 3.09
C CYS A 86 12.64 -1.25 4.55
N ASP A 87 11.75 -1.61 5.47
CA ASP A 87 11.96 -1.40 6.91
C ASP A 87 12.41 -2.69 7.61
N PHE A 88 12.07 -3.86 7.07
CA PHE A 88 12.16 -5.16 7.74
C PHE A 88 13.05 -6.18 7.04
N GLN A 89 14.00 -5.75 6.21
CA GLN A 89 14.97 -6.65 5.56
C GLN A 89 15.80 -7.49 6.57
N HIS A 90 15.96 -6.99 7.78
CA HIS A 90 16.69 -7.62 8.88
C HIS A 90 15.83 -8.52 9.76
N VAL A 91 14.57 -8.76 9.38
CA VAL A 91 13.58 -9.54 10.14
C VAL A 91 13.15 -10.77 9.36
N SER A 92 13.08 -11.94 10.00
CA SER A 92 12.53 -13.15 9.41
C SER A 92 11.08 -12.91 8.93
N VAL A 93 10.65 -13.53 7.83
CA VAL A 93 9.31 -13.31 7.26
C VAL A 93 8.21 -13.62 8.30
N ALA A 94 8.39 -14.66 9.11
CA ALA A 94 7.47 -14.95 10.21
C ALA A 94 7.49 -13.86 11.29
N GLY A 95 8.66 -13.33 11.62
CA GLY A 95 8.84 -12.20 12.55
C GLY A 95 8.16 -10.93 12.05
N GLN A 96 8.28 -10.63 10.74
CA GLN A 96 7.60 -9.48 10.13
C GLN A 96 6.09 -9.54 10.34
N ARG A 97 5.46 -10.71 10.13
CA ARG A 97 4.02 -10.89 10.33
C ARG A 97 3.62 -10.72 11.80
N ARG A 98 4.45 -11.22 12.75
CA ARG A 98 4.19 -10.98 14.19
C ARG A 98 4.27 -9.50 14.56
N LEU A 99 5.26 -8.79 14.05
CA LEU A 99 5.40 -7.34 14.27
C LEU A 99 4.22 -6.56 13.69
N LYS A 100 3.80 -6.89 12.47
CA LYS A 100 2.63 -6.27 11.82
C LYS A 100 1.33 -6.55 12.59
N ALA A 101 1.14 -7.79 13.07
CA ALA A 101 0.01 -8.15 13.90
C ALA A 101 -0.05 -7.33 15.20
N ALA A 102 1.09 -7.22 15.90
CA ALA A 102 1.21 -6.42 17.12
C ALA A 102 0.91 -4.94 16.86
N LEU A 103 1.39 -4.39 15.73
CA LEU A 103 1.16 -3.00 15.35
C LEU A 103 -0.33 -2.75 15.08
N VAL A 104 -1.03 -3.64 14.36
CA VAL A 104 -2.47 -3.52 14.10
C VAL A 104 -3.25 -3.59 15.40
N ALA A 105 -3.00 -4.60 16.24
CA ALA A 105 -3.68 -4.77 17.52
C ALA A 105 -3.51 -3.54 18.43
N GLU A 106 -2.30 -2.97 18.48
CA GLU A 106 -2.01 -1.76 19.26
C GLU A 106 -2.80 -0.54 18.74
N GLN A 107 -2.92 -0.35 17.41
CA GLN A 107 -3.70 0.75 16.83
C GLN A 107 -5.20 0.57 17.11
N LEU A 108 -5.72 -0.65 16.97
CA LEU A 108 -7.11 -0.96 17.31
C LEU A 108 -7.41 -0.66 18.77
N ARG A 109 -6.55 -1.11 19.69
CA ARG A 109 -6.71 -0.90 21.14
C ARG A 109 -6.65 0.59 21.50
N ARG A 110 -5.64 1.32 21.00
CA ARG A 110 -5.41 2.72 21.40
C ARG A 110 -6.40 3.69 20.77
N ILE A 111 -6.73 3.50 19.49
CA ILE A 111 -7.49 4.48 18.71
C ILE A 111 -8.95 4.06 18.62
N ALA A 112 -9.22 2.82 18.16
CA ALA A 112 -10.59 2.34 18.00
C ALA A 112 -11.19 1.85 19.34
N ARG A 113 -10.38 1.61 20.37
CA ARG A 113 -10.77 1.03 21.66
C ARG A 113 -11.39 -0.36 21.50
N VAL A 114 -10.84 -1.11 20.56
CA VAL A 114 -11.22 -2.49 20.27
C VAL A 114 -10.05 -3.38 20.66
N ASP A 115 -10.31 -4.37 21.50
CA ASP A 115 -9.37 -5.44 21.77
C ASP A 115 -9.66 -6.58 20.79
N HIS A 116 -8.72 -6.84 19.88
CA HIS A 116 -8.87 -7.80 18.79
C HIS A 116 -7.56 -8.52 18.53
N GLU A 117 -7.60 -9.84 18.57
CA GLU A 117 -6.44 -10.64 18.15
C GLU A 117 -6.29 -10.60 16.65
N VAL A 118 -5.08 -10.28 16.19
CA VAL A 118 -4.79 -10.11 14.77
C VAL A 118 -3.82 -11.19 14.31
N THR A 119 -4.21 -11.92 13.28
CA THR A 119 -3.32 -12.82 12.53
C THR A 119 -3.07 -12.22 11.15
N VAL A 120 -1.79 -12.15 10.75
CA VAL A 120 -1.41 -11.65 9.43
C VAL A 120 -1.21 -12.81 8.47
N GLU A 121 -2.05 -12.84 7.45
CA GLU A 121 -2.07 -13.89 6.45
C GLU A 121 -0.97 -13.67 5.39
N PRO A 122 -0.23 -14.71 4.99
CA PRO A 122 0.64 -14.64 3.82
C PRO A 122 -0.18 -14.52 2.55
N VAL A 123 0.41 -13.90 1.53
CA VAL A 123 -0.19 -13.82 0.20
C VAL A 123 0.71 -14.54 -0.79
N ALA A 124 0.13 -15.38 -1.65
CA ALA A 124 0.88 -16.09 -2.68
C ALA A 124 1.50 -15.13 -3.70
N GLY A 125 2.66 -15.48 -4.24
CA GLY A 125 3.35 -14.69 -5.27
C GLY A 125 4.60 -13.99 -4.78
N ASP A 126 5.09 -14.32 -3.59
CA ASP A 126 6.43 -13.96 -3.13
C ASP A 126 7.34 -15.20 -3.00
N HIS A 127 8.64 -14.96 -2.91
CA HIS A 127 9.67 -15.95 -2.61
C HIS A 127 10.35 -15.55 -1.30
N GLU A 128 9.79 -15.98 -0.18
CA GLU A 128 10.27 -15.61 1.16
C GLU A 128 10.34 -14.07 1.34
N GLY A 129 9.32 -13.36 0.87
CA GLY A 129 9.21 -11.90 0.93
C GLY A 129 9.97 -11.14 -0.17
N LEU A 130 10.52 -11.85 -1.17
CA LEU A 130 11.22 -11.27 -2.32
C LEU A 130 10.42 -11.46 -3.61
N GLY A 131 10.76 -10.70 -4.67
CA GLY A 131 10.22 -10.89 -6.02
C GLY A 131 8.75 -10.52 -6.23
N TRP A 132 8.07 -9.99 -5.23
CA TRP A 132 6.62 -9.75 -5.24
C TRP A 132 6.19 -8.44 -5.90
N ARG A 133 7.09 -7.42 -5.94
CA ARG A 133 6.73 -6.05 -6.28
C ARG A 133 6.67 -5.82 -7.78
N THR A 134 5.47 -5.85 -8.34
CA THR A 134 5.18 -5.72 -9.76
C THR A 134 5.30 -4.28 -10.30
N ARG A 135 5.34 -3.28 -9.40
CA ARG A 135 5.45 -1.87 -9.76
C ARG A 135 6.53 -1.18 -8.93
N VAL A 136 7.54 -0.64 -9.61
CA VAL A 136 8.69 0.00 -9.00
C VAL A 136 8.84 1.42 -9.55
N ARG A 137 8.99 2.39 -8.67
CA ARG A 137 9.24 3.79 -9.03
C ARG A 137 10.61 4.20 -8.54
N VAL A 138 11.43 4.75 -9.42
CA VAL A 138 12.80 5.23 -9.14
C VAL A 138 12.97 6.66 -9.62
N GLY A 139 13.71 7.45 -8.86
CA GLY A 139 14.23 8.73 -9.32
C GLY A 139 15.46 8.51 -10.21
N LEU A 140 15.81 9.52 -10.98
CA LEU A 140 17.00 9.55 -11.81
C LEU A 140 17.90 10.69 -11.32
N ASP A 141 19.20 10.44 -11.26
CA ASP A 141 20.16 11.49 -10.94
C ASP A 141 20.49 12.36 -12.17
N ALA A 142 21.41 13.30 -12.03
CA ALA A 142 21.79 14.21 -13.10
C ALA A 142 22.36 13.51 -14.35
N GLU A 143 22.95 12.34 -14.14
CA GLU A 143 23.49 11.48 -15.20
C GLU A 143 22.45 10.49 -15.74
N GLY A 144 21.21 10.52 -15.24
CA GLY A 144 20.12 9.63 -15.63
C GLY A 144 20.21 8.23 -15.02
N ARG A 145 21.00 8.02 -13.96
CA ARG A 145 21.13 6.72 -13.28
C ARG A 145 19.96 6.52 -12.28
N PRO A 146 19.31 5.34 -12.30
CA PRO A 146 18.18 5.08 -11.43
C PRO A 146 18.61 4.84 -9.97
N GLY A 147 17.77 5.34 -9.06
CA GLY A 147 17.96 5.14 -7.63
C GLY A 147 16.66 5.23 -6.85
N PHE A 148 16.64 4.58 -5.70
CA PHE A 148 15.57 4.77 -4.72
C PHE A 148 15.92 5.89 -3.76
N ARG A 149 14.91 6.61 -3.28
CA ARG A 149 15.12 7.63 -2.25
C ARG A 149 15.60 6.99 -0.95
N ARG A 150 16.61 7.59 -0.33
CA ARG A 150 17.00 7.27 1.04
C ARG A 150 15.88 7.64 2.00
N HIS A 151 15.86 7.00 3.16
CA HIS A 151 14.80 7.24 4.13
C HIS A 151 14.71 8.72 4.51
N ARG A 152 13.51 9.31 4.30
CA ARG A 152 13.21 10.74 4.58
C ARG A 152 14.18 11.73 3.93
N SER A 153 14.74 11.37 2.80
CA SER A 153 15.68 12.18 2.04
C SER A 153 15.23 12.32 0.58
N HIS A 154 15.71 13.35 -0.08
CA HIS A 154 15.61 13.48 -1.54
C HIS A 154 16.80 12.84 -2.25
N GLU A 155 17.84 12.48 -1.52
CA GLU A 155 19.01 11.80 -2.07
C GLU A 155 18.65 10.41 -2.56
N LEU A 156 19.30 10.01 -3.65
CA LEU A 156 19.11 8.70 -4.27
C LEU A 156 20.19 7.73 -3.80
N GLU A 157 19.78 6.55 -3.46
CA GLU A 157 20.61 5.36 -3.38
C GLU A 157 20.58 4.70 -4.74
N LEU A 158 21.67 4.81 -5.49
CA LEU A 158 21.76 4.28 -6.85
C LEU A 158 21.73 2.75 -6.82
N VAL A 159 20.94 2.16 -7.68
CA VAL A 159 20.70 0.71 -7.73
C VAL A 159 20.72 0.20 -9.15
N SER A 160 21.22 -1.02 -9.34
CA SER A 160 21.11 -1.77 -10.58
C SER A 160 20.03 -2.86 -10.55
N GLY A 161 19.39 -3.04 -9.38
CA GLY A 161 18.32 -4.01 -9.15
C GLY A 161 17.65 -3.80 -7.79
N CYS A 162 16.61 -4.59 -7.54
CA CYS A 162 15.85 -4.55 -6.29
C CYS A 162 15.36 -5.98 -5.97
N PRO A 163 15.79 -6.60 -4.87
CA PRO A 163 15.42 -8.00 -4.56
C PRO A 163 13.91 -8.22 -4.39
N ILE A 164 13.16 -7.20 -3.93
CA ILE A 164 11.70 -7.32 -3.82
C ILE A 164 10.97 -7.07 -5.14
N ALA A 165 11.65 -6.54 -6.18
CA ALA A 165 11.02 -6.32 -7.47
C ALA A 165 10.73 -7.66 -8.16
N HIS A 166 9.56 -7.72 -8.80
CA HIS A 166 9.13 -8.86 -9.61
C HIS A 166 10.16 -9.16 -10.73
N PRO A 167 10.44 -10.43 -11.04
CA PRO A 167 11.41 -10.79 -12.09
C PRO A 167 11.15 -10.09 -13.43
N GLY A 168 9.89 -9.91 -13.82
CA GLY A 168 9.51 -9.18 -15.02
C GLY A 168 9.91 -7.70 -14.99
N VAL A 169 9.95 -7.04 -13.81
CA VAL A 169 10.47 -5.67 -13.68
C VAL A 169 11.97 -5.65 -13.94
N LEU A 170 12.71 -6.60 -13.37
CA LEU A 170 14.16 -6.72 -13.55
C LEU A 170 14.50 -7.06 -15.01
N ALA A 171 13.73 -7.94 -15.64
CA ALA A 171 13.90 -8.35 -17.04
C ALA A 171 13.76 -7.20 -18.04
N THR A 172 13.11 -6.08 -17.69
CA THR A 172 13.09 -4.88 -18.55
C THR A 172 14.46 -4.25 -18.72
N GLY A 173 15.43 -4.52 -17.85
CA GLY A 173 16.72 -3.86 -17.82
C GLY A 173 16.68 -2.38 -17.42
N ALA A 174 15.50 -1.86 -17.07
CA ALA A 174 15.30 -0.42 -16.81
C ALA A 174 16.14 0.12 -15.65
N LEU A 175 16.39 -0.70 -14.62
CA LEU A 175 17.19 -0.32 -13.45
C LEU A 175 18.71 -0.39 -13.69
N GLY A 176 19.15 -1.04 -14.77
CA GLY A 176 20.57 -1.23 -15.09
C GLY A 176 21.11 -0.28 -16.15
N ARG A 177 20.31 0.68 -16.65
CA ARG A 177 20.72 1.62 -17.70
C ARG A 177 20.51 3.07 -17.31
N THR A 178 21.18 3.98 -18.01
CA THR A 178 20.99 5.43 -17.88
C THR A 178 19.83 5.92 -18.75
N TRP A 179 19.13 6.97 -18.28
CA TRP A 179 17.95 7.57 -18.89
C TRP A 179 18.13 9.09 -18.97
N GLU A 180 18.95 9.52 -19.90
CA GLU A 180 19.29 10.94 -20.06
C GLU A 180 18.05 11.81 -20.27
N GLY A 181 18.01 12.95 -19.58
CA GLY A 181 16.94 13.93 -19.70
C GLY A 181 15.59 13.52 -19.12
N LEU A 182 15.55 12.47 -18.29
CA LEU A 182 14.37 12.09 -17.51
C LEU A 182 14.62 12.28 -16.02
N ASP A 183 13.54 12.45 -15.24
CA ASP A 183 13.59 12.70 -13.80
C ASP A 183 13.16 11.47 -13.00
N GLU A 184 12.22 10.68 -13.52
CA GLU A 184 11.61 9.56 -12.81
C GLU A 184 11.15 8.47 -13.78
N LEU A 185 11.21 7.21 -13.32
CA LEU A 185 10.63 6.05 -14.01
C LEU A 185 9.66 5.33 -13.07
N GLU A 186 8.57 4.84 -13.65
CA GLU A 186 7.76 3.78 -13.09
C GLU A 186 7.86 2.57 -14.03
N VAL A 187 8.32 1.45 -13.50
CA VAL A 187 8.41 0.18 -14.22
C VAL A 187 7.36 -0.76 -13.67
N VAL A 188 6.51 -1.28 -14.54
CA VAL A 188 5.41 -2.19 -14.17
C VAL A 188 5.57 -3.48 -14.95
N ALA A 189 5.47 -4.63 -14.28
CA ALA A 189 5.43 -5.93 -14.94
C ALA A 189 4.28 -6.76 -14.36
N THR A 190 3.80 -7.74 -15.12
CA THR A 190 2.72 -8.64 -14.72
C THR A 190 3.11 -10.09 -14.95
N ASP A 191 2.50 -11.04 -14.25
CA ASP A 191 2.67 -12.47 -14.48
C ASP A 191 2.26 -12.90 -15.90
N GLY A 192 1.40 -12.11 -16.55
CA GLY A 192 0.98 -12.31 -17.94
C GLY A 192 2.02 -11.88 -19.00
N GLY A 193 3.18 -11.39 -18.55
CA GLY A 193 4.30 -11.00 -19.43
C GLY A 193 4.22 -9.56 -19.96
N ASP A 194 3.21 -8.77 -19.59
CA ASP A 194 3.20 -7.35 -19.91
C ASP A 194 4.27 -6.62 -19.08
N ALA A 195 5.08 -5.77 -19.71
CA ALA A 195 6.07 -4.92 -19.07
C ALA A 195 6.01 -3.49 -19.62
N LEU A 196 5.63 -2.53 -18.80
CA LEU A 196 5.42 -1.13 -19.16
C LEU A 196 6.39 -0.23 -18.42
N ILE A 197 7.04 0.68 -19.14
CA ILE A 197 7.82 1.75 -18.56
C ILE A 197 7.07 3.06 -18.75
N ALA A 198 6.80 3.77 -17.66
CA ALA A 198 6.30 5.13 -17.68
C ALA A 198 7.38 6.07 -17.15
N ALA A 199 7.73 7.08 -17.92
CA ALA A 199 8.78 8.03 -17.60
C ALA A 199 8.23 9.45 -17.51
N SER A 200 8.84 10.26 -16.68
CA SER A 200 8.60 11.70 -16.61
C SER A 200 9.91 12.48 -16.64
N GLY A 201 9.85 13.69 -17.22
CA GLY A 201 11.01 14.57 -17.33
C GLY A 201 10.77 15.72 -18.30
N PRO A 202 11.81 16.49 -18.65
CA PRO A 202 11.72 17.57 -19.62
C PRO A 202 11.14 17.10 -20.95
N LYS A 203 10.31 17.93 -21.58
CA LYS A 203 9.56 17.61 -22.81
C LYS A 203 10.41 17.15 -24.01
N ARG A 204 11.72 17.40 -23.98
CA ARG A 204 12.65 17.07 -25.09
C ARG A 204 13.28 15.69 -24.97
N ALA A 205 13.07 14.98 -23.85
CA ALA A 205 13.60 13.63 -23.67
C ALA A 205 12.85 12.64 -24.58
N ASP A 206 13.59 11.90 -25.40
CA ASP A 206 13.07 10.85 -26.28
C ASP A 206 13.97 9.61 -26.20
N PRO A 207 14.02 8.93 -25.06
CA PRO A 207 14.87 7.78 -24.86
C PRO A 207 14.35 6.56 -25.63
N ALA A 208 15.25 5.71 -26.06
CA ALA A 208 14.89 4.43 -26.66
C ALA A 208 14.29 3.47 -25.64
N LEU A 209 13.26 2.73 -26.04
CA LEU A 209 12.67 1.68 -25.21
C LEU A 209 13.67 0.50 -25.06
N PRO A 210 13.85 -0.05 -23.83
CA PRO A 210 14.59 -1.28 -23.63
C PRO A 210 13.87 -2.48 -24.27
N GLU A 211 14.63 -3.45 -24.78
CA GLU A 211 14.10 -4.65 -25.43
C GLU A 211 13.18 -5.48 -24.54
N GLY A 212 13.42 -5.49 -23.21
CA GLY A 212 12.61 -6.22 -22.25
C GLY A 212 11.27 -5.57 -21.88
N ALA A 213 10.94 -4.39 -22.39
CA ALA A 213 9.66 -3.73 -22.14
C ALA A 213 8.70 -3.90 -23.32
N THR A 214 7.41 -4.09 -23.03
CA THR A 214 6.36 -4.24 -24.07
C THR A 214 5.72 -2.91 -24.44
N GLY A 215 5.80 -1.88 -23.59
CA GLY A 215 5.21 -0.57 -23.83
C GLY A 215 5.98 0.57 -23.16
N PHE A 216 5.83 1.78 -23.73
CA PHE A 216 6.52 2.96 -23.24
C PHE A 216 5.65 4.21 -23.27
N VAL A 217 5.64 4.93 -22.13
CA VAL A 217 4.87 6.16 -21.94
C VAL A 217 5.80 7.23 -21.40
N VAL A 218 5.80 8.42 -22.02
CA VAL A 218 6.58 9.57 -21.53
C VAL A 218 5.65 10.74 -21.30
N ASN A 219 5.67 11.32 -20.09
CA ASN A 219 4.81 12.42 -19.69
C ASN A 219 3.31 12.16 -19.99
N GLY A 220 2.87 10.91 -19.77
CA GLY A 220 1.50 10.48 -20.02
C GLY A 220 1.12 10.25 -21.48
N GLN A 221 2.05 10.43 -22.43
CA GLN A 221 1.87 10.15 -23.85
C GLN A 221 2.46 8.78 -24.21
N VAL A 222 1.69 7.94 -24.87
CA VAL A 222 2.15 6.64 -25.35
C VAL A 222 3.13 6.87 -26.49
N ARG A 223 4.39 6.49 -26.28
CA ARG A 223 5.45 6.50 -27.31
C ARG A 223 5.52 5.19 -28.06
N GLN A 224 5.37 4.10 -27.32
CA GLN A 224 5.24 2.76 -27.87
C GLN A 224 4.06 2.04 -27.19
N PRO A 225 3.07 1.54 -27.96
CA PRO A 225 1.97 0.74 -27.41
C PRO A 225 2.47 -0.62 -26.86
N PRO A 226 1.76 -1.18 -25.86
CA PRO A 226 0.56 -0.65 -25.23
C PRO A 226 0.88 0.42 -24.16
N GLY A 227 -0.07 1.33 -23.91
CA GLY A 227 0.01 2.32 -22.82
C GLY A 227 -0.64 1.82 -21.51
N ALA A 228 -0.86 0.53 -21.39
CA ALA A 228 -1.48 -0.15 -20.26
C ALA A 228 -0.94 -1.57 -20.14
N VAL A 229 -1.00 -2.14 -18.95
CA VAL A 229 -0.78 -3.56 -18.68
C VAL A 229 -2.11 -4.28 -18.42
N HIS A 230 -2.10 -5.61 -18.50
CA HIS A 230 -3.25 -6.43 -18.20
C HIS A 230 -2.92 -7.38 -17.03
N VAL A 231 -3.83 -7.44 -16.07
CA VAL A 231 -3.75 -8.36 -14.92
C VAL A 231 -5.00 -9.23 -14.92
N THR A 232 -4.83 -10.53 -14.69
CA THR A 232 -5.97 -11.45 -14.56
C THR A 232 -6.25 -11.72 -13.09
N VAL A 233 -7.48 -11.51 -12.67
CA VAL A 233 -7.98 -11.80 -11.30
C VAL A 233 -9.30 -12.52 -11.43
N ASP A 234 -9.44 -13.70 -10.82
CA ASP A 234 -10.65 -14.54 -10.84
C ASP A 234 -11.24 -14.73 -12.26
N GLY A 235 -10.37 -14.89 -13.26
CA GLY A 235 -10.76 -15.07 -14.68
C GLY A 235 -11.06 -13.76 -15.44
N TYR A 236 -11.13 -12.62 -14.77
CA TYR A 236 -11.30 -11.31 -15.39
C TYR A 236 -9.99 -10.67 -15.77
N ARG A 237 -9.90 -10.19 -17.01
CA ARG A 237 -8.72 -9.47 -17.50
C ARG A 237 -8.90 -7.97 -17.31
N PHE A 238 -8.20 -7.42 -16.32
CA PHE A 238 -8.19 -5.99 -16.00
C PHE A 238 -7.13 -5.27 -16.82
N ARG A 239 -7.54 -4.18 -17.48
CA ARG A 239 -6.64 -3.20 -18.08
C ARG A 239 -6.27 -2.17 -17.02
N VAL A 240 -4.97 -1.85 -16.91
CA VAL A 240 -4.44 -0.83 -16.01
C VAL A 240 -3.50 0.08 -16.79
N SER A 241 -3.93 1.30 -17.03
CA SER A 241 -3.15 2.30 -17.78
C SER A 241 -1.95 2.81 -16.97
N ALA A 242 -0.91 3.26 -17.65
CA ALA A 242 0.22 3.94 -17.01
C ALA A 242 -0.24 5.04 -16.05
N GLY A 243 0.31 5.04 -14.83
CA GLY A 243 -0.03 6.00 -13.77
C GLY A 243 -1.40 5.79 -13.09
N VAL A 244 -2.15 4.75 -13.45
CA VAL A 244 -3.33 4.31 -12.68
C VAL A 244 -2.85 3.39 -11.57
N PHE A 245 -3.41 3.56 -10.36
CA PHE A 245 -3.11 2.68 -9.24
C PHE A 245 -3.58 1.25 -9.51
N TRP A 246 -2.76 0.30 -9.11
CA TRP A 246 -3.09 -1.12 -8.99
C TRP A 246 -2.26 -1.73 -7.86
N GLN A 247 -2.74 -2.82 -7.29
CA GLN A 247 -2.02 -3.53 -6.24
C GLN A 247 -0.61 -3.92 -6.70
N VAL A 248 0.40 -3.62 -5.88
CA VAL A 248 1.81 -3.77 -6.28
C VAL A 248 2.39 -5.15 -6.00
N HIS A 249 1.73 -5.97 -5.20
CA HIS A 249 2.09 -7.36 -4.98
C HIS A 249 1.36 -8.25 -5.99
N ALA A 250 2.04 -9.18 -6.64
CA ALA A 250 1.48 -10.03 -7.69
C ALA A 250 0.18 -10.73 -7.27
N GLY A 251 0.14 -11.30 -6.07
CA GLY A 251 -1.04 -12.00 -5.55
C GLY A 251 -2.05 -11.12 -4.82
N ALA A 252 -1.76 -9.83 -4.57
CA ALA A 252 -2.61 -9.00 -3.72
C ALA A 252 -4.02 -8.79 -4.27
N ALA A 253 -4.15 -8.52 -5.57
CA ALA A 253 -5.45 -8.29 -6.18
C ALA A 253 -6.39 -9.50 -6.00
N ALA A 254 -5.88 -10.72 -6.15
CA ALA A 254 -6.67 -11.94 -5.94
C ALA A 254 -7.00 -12.18 -4.45
N ALA A 255 -6.04 -11.97 -3.55
CA ALA A 255 -6.26 -12.12 -2.11
C ALA A 255 -7.31 -11.14 -1.59
N LEU A 256 -7.19 -9.85 -1.96
CA LEU A 256 -8.16 -8.82 -1.57
C LEU A 256 -9.52 -9.02 -2.21
N ALA A 257 -9.57 -9.41 -3.49
CA ALA A 257 -10.80 -9.75 -4.19
C ALA A 257 -11.58 -10.86 -3.47
N GLY A 258 -10.89 -11.94 -3.09
CA GLY A 258 -11.49 -13.03 -2.32
C GLY A 258 -11.99 -12.55 -0.96
N ALA A 259 -11.15 -11.85 -0.20
CA ALA A 259 -11.51 -11.35 1.12
C ALA A 259 -12.71 -10.37 1.08
N VAL A 260 -12.71 -9.44 0.11
CA VAL A 260 -13.83 -8.48 -0.06
C VAL A 260 -15.10 -9.20 -0.48
N ARG A 261 -15.04 -10.16 -1.41
CA ARG A 261 -16.21 -10.96 -1.83
C ARG A 261 -16.83 -11.68 -0.64
N ASP A 262 -16.01 -12.36 0.16
CA ASP A 262 -16.47 -13.11 1.34
C ASP A 262 -17.07 -12.16 2.39
N ALA A 263 -16.40 -11.05 2.66
CA ALA A 263 -16.83 -10.04 3.63
C ALA A 263 -18.10 -9.31 3.17
N LEU A 264 -18.24 -9.01 1.88
CA LEU A 264 -19.38 -8.28 1.34
C LEU A 264 -20.68 -9.10 1.39
N GLY A 265 -20.59 -10.41 1.15
CA GLY A 265 -21.75 -11.29 1.16
C GLY A 265 -22.86 -10.83 0.22
N ALA A 266 -22.49 -10.33 -0.96
CA ALA A 266 -23.41 -9.84 -1.98
C ALA A 266 -24.33 -10.95 -2.50
N ARG A 267 -25.53 -10.56 -2.94
CA ARG A 267 -26.56 -11.46 -3.46
C ARG A 267 -27.11 -10.91 -4.78
N ALA A 268 -27.73 -11.78 -5.56
CA ALA A 268 -28.42 -11.35 -6.77
C ALA A 268 -29.50 -10.30 -6.43
N GLY A 269 -29.49 -9.20 -7.17
CA GLY A 269 -30.39 -8.07 -6.98
C GLY A 269 -29.89 -6.96 -6.05
N ASP A 270 -28.77 -7.14 -5.34
CA ASP A 270 -28.21 -6.11 -4.44
C ASP A 270 -27.75 -4.86 -5.21
N HIS A 271 -27.87 -3.71 -4.56
CA HIS A 271 -27.25 -2.46 -4.96
C HIS A 271 -25.93 -2.25 -4.18
N VAL A 272 -24.80 -2.33 -4.89
CA VAL A 272 -23.45 -2.20 -4.31
C VAL A 272 -22.83 -0.86 -4.68
N ILE A 273 -22.23 -0.19 -3.69
CA ILE A 273 -21.41 1.01 -3.90
C ILE A 273 -19.94 0.65 -3.69
N ASP A 274 -19.09 0.96 -4.67
CA ASP A 274 -17.64 0.83 -4.61
C ASP A 274 -17.02 2.23 -4.59
N LEU A 275 -16.55 2.66 -3.41
CA LEU A 275 -15.94 3.96 -3.19
C LEU A 275 -14.42 3.86 -3.31
N TYR A 276 -13.81 4.83 -4.00
CA TYR A 276 -12.38 4.83 -4.37
C TYR A 276 -12.04 3.67 -5.32
N ALA A 277 -12.93 3.41 -6.28
CA ALA A 277 -12.96 2.18 -7.07
C ALA A 277 -11.72 1.92 -7.95
N GLY A 278 -10.84 2.92 -8.16
CA GLY A 278 -9.65 2.77 -8.98
C GLY A 278 -9.98 2.27 -10.39
N ALA A 279 -9.32 1.20 -10.83
CA ALA A 279 -9.58 0.53 -12.11
C ALA A 279 -10.79 -0.43 -12.07
N GLY A 280 -11.53 -0.49 -10.97
CA GLY A 280 -12.78 -1.22 -10.84
C GLY A 280 -12.65 -2.68 -10.38
N LEU A 281 -11.63 -3.03 -9.60
CA LEU A 281 -11.42 -4.41 -9.13
C LEU A 281 -12.66 -4.95 -8.42
N PHE A 282 -13.08 -4.28 -7.35
CA PHE A 282 -14.22 -4.75 -6.55
C PHE A 282 -15.54 -4.55 -7.29
N SER A 283 -15.67 -3.50 -8.10
CA SER A 283 -16.86 -3.25 -8.92
C SER A 283 -17.16 -4.38 -9.90
N VAL A 284 -16.13 -4.89 -10.61
CA VAL A 284 -16.31 -5.97 -11.59
C VAL A 284 -16.71 -7.27 -10.91
N LEU A 285 -16.07 -7.59 -9.78
CA LEU A 285 -16.35 -8.81 -9.02
C LEU A 285 -17.72 -8.77 -8.34
N ALA A 286 -18.13 -7.62 -7.79
CA ALA A 286 -19.46 -7.44 -7.23
C ALA A 286 -20.55 -7.58 -8.32
N ALA A 287 -20.31 -7.04 -9.51
CA ALA A 287 -21.26 -7.09 -10.62
C ALA A 287 -21.62 -8.51 -11.05
N ASP A 288 -20.66 -9.43 -11.00
CA ASP A 288 -20.91 -10.84 -11.32
C ASP A 288 -21.89 -11.49 -10.34
N VAL A 289 -21.76 -11.16 -9.05
CA VAL A 289 -22.62 -11.72 -7.99
C VAL A 289 -24.01 -11.11 -8.01
N VAL A 290 -24.13 -9.76 -8.12
CA VAL A 290 -25.43 -9.09 -8.07
C VAL A 290 -26.25 -9.32 -9.33
N GLY A 291 -25.60 -9.62 -10.45
CA GLY A 291 -26.23 -9.91 -11.72
C GLY A 291 -27.03 -8.72 -12.28
N ARG A 292 -27.81 -8.98 -13.37
CA ARG A 292 -28.55 -7.92 -14.06
C ARG A 292 -29.73 -7.36 -13.28
N SER A 293 -30.18 -8.04 -12.24
CA SER A 293 -31.26 -7.57 -11.35
C SER A 293 -30.74 -6.62 -10.28
N GLY A 294 -29.43 -6.62 -10.03
CA GLY A 294 -28.76 -5.69 -9.14
C GLY A 294 -28.06 -4.57 -9.88
N SER A 295 -27.27 -3.79 -9.16
CA SER A 295 -26.48 -2.70 -9.72
C SER A 295 -25.20 -2.43 -8.92
N VAL A 296 -24.19 -1.89 -9.60
CA VAL A 296 -22.96 -1.44 -8.95
C VAL A 296 -22.67 0.00 -9.35
N LEU A 297 -22.43 0.87 -8.36
CA LEU A 297 -21.97 2.23 -8.59
C LEU A 297 -20.50 2.36 -8.12
N ALA A 298 -19.59 2.44 -9.07
CA ALA A 298 -18.18 2.72 -8.85
C ALA A 298 -17.92 4.23 -8.80
N VAL A 299 -17.36 4.73 -7.71
CA VAL A 299 -16.99 6.14 -7.54
C VAL A 299 -15.48 6.30 -7.50
N GLU A 300 -14.94 7.05 -8.47
CA GLU A 300 -13.50 7.28 -8.61
C GLU A 300 -13.24 8.72 -9.09
N ARG A 301 -12.21 9.39 -8.54
CA ARG A 301 -11.86 10.76 -8.92
C ARG A 301 -10.96 10.85 -10.14
N ASN A 302 -10.06 9.88 -10.32
CA ASN A 302 -9.07 9.87 -11.39
C ASN A 302 -9.74 9.53 -12.74
N ALA A 303 -9.64 10.45 -13.70
CA ALA A 303 -10.27 10.29 -15.01
C ALA A 303 -9.78 9.05 -15.77
N ARG A 304 -8.47 8.73 -15.68
CA ARG A 304 -7.87 7.59 -16.36
C ARG A 304 -8.30 6.27 -15.72
N ALA A 305 -8.33 6.22 -14.39
CA ALA A 305 -8.86 5.08 -13.64
C ALA A 305 -10.36 4.84 -13.97
N CYS A 306 -11.18 5.89 -14.06
CA CYS A 306 -12.57 5.75 -14.51
C CYS A 306 -12.66 5.18 -15.94
N THR A 307 -11.75 5.52 -16.83
CA THR A 307 -11.71 4.97 -18.19
C THR A 307 -11.37 3.49 -18.15
N ASP A 308 -10.39 3.10 -17.34
CA ASP A 308 -10.04 1.70 -17.14
C ASP A 308 -11.18 0.93 -16.46
N ALA A 309 -11.82 1.47 -15.44
CA ALA A 309 -12.97 0.84 -14.78
C ALA A 309 -14.15 0.58 -15.75
N ARG A 310 -14.49 1.55 -16.61
CA ARG A 310 -15.52 1.33 -17.66
C ARG A 310 -15.10 0.27 -18.65
N HIS A 311 -13.83 0.26 -19.07
CA HIS A 311 -13.31 -0.78 -19.96
C HIS A 311 -13.39 -2.16 -19.30
N ASN A 312 -13.00 -2.27 -18.04
CA ASN A 312 -12.97 -3.51 -17.29
C ASN A 312 -14.39 -4.05 -17.01
N ALA A 313 -15.34 -3.15 -16.74
CA ALA A 313 -16.75 -3.51 -16.51
C ALA A 313 -17.60 -3.58 -17.80
N ARG A 314 -17.04 -3.50 -19.01
CA ARG A 314 -17.78 -3.43 -20.29
C ARG A 314 -18.74 -4.60 -20.54
N HIS A 315 -18.50 -5.74 -19.90
CA HIS A 315 -19.36 -6.93 -19.97
C HIS A 315 -20.55 -6.89 -18.99
N ALA A 316 -20.56 -5.94 -18.06
CA ALA A 316 -21.55 -5.79 -17.00
C ALA A 316 -22.26 -4.42 -17.11
N PRO A 317 -23.33 -4.30 -17.94
CA PRO A 317 -24.00 -3.02 -18.22
C PRO A 317 -24.70 -2.42 -16.99
N HIS A 318 -24.88 -3.17 -15.93
CA HIS A 318 -25.41 -2.73 -14.64
C HIS A 318 -24.34 -2.11 -13.71
N VAL A 319 -23.09 -1.98 -14.18
CA VAL A 319 -22.05 -1.20 -13.53
C VAL A 319 -22.03 0.24 -14.07
N GLN A 320 -22.18 1.19 -13.19
CA GLN A 320 -22.04 2.60 -13.50
C GLN A 320 -20.73 3.15 -12.89
N VAL A 321 -19.94 3.86 -13.68
CA VAL A 321 -18.69 4.50 -13.21
C VAL A 321 -18.90 6.00 -13.17
N ARG A 322 -18.94 6.55 -11.96
CA ARG A 322 -19.10 7.97 -11.67
C ARG A 322 -17.74 8.61 -11.35
N ARG A 323 -17.33 9.55 -12.16
CA ARG A 323 -16.14 10.35 -11.86
C ARG A 323 -16.48 11.42 -10.83
N SER A 324 -16.08 11.20 -9.58
CA SER A 324 -16.28 12.13 -8.46
C SER A 324 -15.29 11.85 -7.34
N SER A 325 -14.96 12.89 -6.56
CA SER A 325 -14.32 12.67 -5.25
C SER A 325 -15.36 12.13 -4.27
N VAL A 326 -14.93 11.22 -3.40
CA VAL A 326 -15.76 10.75 -2.28
C VAL A 326 -15.78 11.85 -1.22
N THR A 327 -16.94 12.43 -1.00
CA THR A 327 -17.18 13.51 -0.03
C THR A 327 -18.34 13.13 0.89
N PRO A 328 -18.44 13.71 2.09
CA PRO A 328 -19.60 13.48 2.97
C PRO A 328 -20.93 13.76 2.28
N THR A 329 -21.02 14.83 1.50
CA THR A 329 -22.24 15.18 0.73
C THR A 329 -22.58 14.15 -0.33
N LEU A 330 -21.57 13.65 -1.07
CA LEU A 330 -21.81 12.57 -2.03
C LEU A 330 -22.35 11.32 -1.32
N VAL A 331 -21.75 10.94 -0.19
CA VAL A 331 -22.18 9.76 0.56
C VAL A 331 -23.62 9.91 1.06
N SER A 332 -23.95 11.04 1.68
CA SER A 332 -25.27 11.25 2.29
C SER A 332 -26.40 11.50 1.31
N GLN A 333 -26.14 12.00 0.09
CA GLN A 333 -27.17 12.46 -0.83
C GLN A 333 -27.04 11.92 -2.25
N GLY A 334 -25.92 11.31 -2.61
CA GLY A 334 -25.59 10.99 -4.00
C GLY A 334 -25.46 9.50 -4.31
N LEU A 335 -25.61 8.62 -3.32
CA LEU A 335 -25.41 7.16 -3.51
C LEU A 335 -26.71 6.36 -3.64
N GLY A 336 -27.87 6.99 -3.41
CA GLY A 336 -29.15 6.25 -3.30
C GLY A 336 -29.23 5.44 -2.00
N GLU A 337 -29.89 4.30 -2.06
CA GLU A 337 -30.10 3.37 -0.94
C GLU A 337 -29.28 2.09 -1.17
N PRO A 338 -27.98 2.07 -0.84
CA PRO A 338 -27.17 0.89 -1.06
C PRO A 338 -27.51 -0.24 -0.09
N ASP A 339 -27.53 -1.47 -0.59
CA ASP A 339 -27.53 -2.67 0.24
C ASP A 339 -26.17 -2.94 0.87
N LEU A 340 -25.11 -2.62 0.13
CA LEU A 340 -23.72 -2.92 0.48
C LEU A 340 -22.80 -1.79 0.03
N VAL A 341 -21.78 -1.52 0.83
CA VAL A 341 -20.73 -0.55 0.50
C VAL A 341 -19.35 -1.22 0.66
N VAL A 342 -18.49 -1.08 -0.34
CA VAL A 342 -17.06 -1.36 -0.23
C VAL A 342 -16.28 -0.06 -0.43
N LEU A 343 -15.19 0.12 0.32
CA LEU A 343 -14.31 1.27 0.16
C LEU A 343 -12.85 0.87 0.36
N ASP A 344 -11.97 1.44 -0.50
CA ASP A 344 -10.51 1.26 -0.47
C ASP A 344 -9.82 2.62 -0.58
N PRO A 345 -9.84 3.44 0.49
CA PRO A 345 -9.26 4.77 0.48
C PRO A 345 -7.73 4.73 0.51
N SER A 346 -7.10 5.87 0.22
CA SER A 346 -5.67 6.05 0.38
C SER A 346 -5.22 5.90 1.84
N ARG A 347 -3.91 5.95 2.11
CA ARG A 347 -3.32 5.89 3.46
C ARG A 347 -3.92 6.86 4.48
N GLU A 348 -4.51 7.96 4.03
CA GLU A 348 -5.18 8.92 4.90
C GLU A 348 -6.52 8.40 5.47
N GLY A 349 -7.02 7.27 4.95
CA GLY A 349 -8.33 6.72 5.25
C GLY A 349 -9.45 7.48 4.55
N ALA A 350 -10.70 7.10 4.83
CA ALA A 350 -11.89 7.81 4.35
C ALA A 350 -12.08 9.16 5.08
N GLY A 351 -11.58 9.24 6.30
CA GLY A 351 -11.67 10.39 7.17
C GLY A 351 -12.98 10.44 7.96
N ARG A 352 -12.94 11.11 9.12
CA ARG A 352 -14.06 11.17 10.07
C ARG A 352 -15.39 11.59 9.44
N ALA A 353 -15.37 12.59 8.55
CA ALA A 353 -16.58 13.13 7.96
C ALA A 353 -17.24 12.15 6.97
N VAL A 354 -16.46 11.45 6.16
CA VAL A 354 -16.96 10.41 5.24
C VAL A 354 -17.46 9.20 6.03
N SER A 355 -16.70 8.76 7.05
CA SER A 355 -17.11 7.65 7.92
C SER A 355 -18.42 7.96 8.67
N ALA A 356 -18.60 9.17 9.17
CA ALA A 356 -19.85 9.61 9.78
C ALA A 356 -21.02 9.65 8.78
N ALA A 357 -20.78 10.08 7.55
CA ALA A 357 -21.79 10.07 6.50
C ALA A 357 -22.20 8.64 6.11
N LEU A 358 -21.25 7.70 6.03
CA LEU A 358 -21.52 6.27 5.80
C LEU A 358 -22.37 5.69 6.94
N ALA A 359 -22.01 5.96 8.18
CA ALA A 359 -22.77 5.51 9.34
C ALA A 359 -24.19 6.10 9.41
N GLY A 360 -24.37 7.28 8.83
CA GLY A 360 -25.65 7.99 8.76
C GLY A 360 -26.58 7.59 7.63
N LEU A 361 -26.19 6.70 6.73
CA LEU A 361 -27.05 6.25 5.62
C LEU A 361 -28.37 5.67 6.12
N ARG A 362 -29.46 6.05 5.47
CA ARG A 362 -30.80 5.55 5.80
C ARG A 362 -31.57 5.23 4.50
N PRO A 363 -32.05 3.99 4.29
CA PRO A 363 -31.81 2.82 5.17
C PRO A 363 -30.31 2.53 5.30
N ALA A 364 -29.92 1.95 6.43
CA ALA A 364 -28.53 1.53 6.63
C ALA A 364 -28.19 0.35 5.70
N PRO A 365 -27.05 0.35 5.01
CA PRO A 365 -26.61 -0.82 4.28
C PRO A 365 -26.40 -2.01 5.23
N ARG A 366 -26.62 -3.21 4.74
CA ARG A 366 -26.41 -4.44 5.52
C ARG A 366 -24.96 -4.62 5.94
N ARG A 367 -24.03 -4.16 5.11
CA ARG A 367 -22.58 -4.22 5.38
C ARG A 367 -21.84 -3.05 4.78
N ILE A 368 -20.77 -2.67 5.47
CA ILE A 368 -19.69 -1.83 4.96
C ILE A 368 -18.42 -2.68 5.01
N VAL A 369 -17.78 -2.90 3.86
CA VAL A 369 -16.46 -3.55 3.78
C VAL A 369 -15.41 -2.46 3.58
N TYR A 370 -14.49 -2.36 4.54
CA TYR A 370 -13.42 -1.36 4.55
C TYR A 370 -12.08 -2.05 4.27
N VAL A 371 -11.46 -1.72 3.14
CA VAL A 371 -10.08 -2.10 2.81
C VAL A 371 -9.16 -0.98 3.26
N ALA A 372 -8.04 -1.28 3.93
CA ALA A 372 -7.17 -0.24 4.49
C ALA A 372 -5.70 -0.66 4.53
N CYS A 373 -4.84 0.21 3.99
CA CYS A 373 -3.39 0.02 4.00
C CYS A 373 -2.66 0.74 5.15
N ASP A 374 -3.39 1.43 6.03
CA ASP A 374 -2.84 2.09 7.22
C ASP A 374 -3.69 1.81 8.46
N PRO A 375 -3.17 1.07 9.44
CA PRO A 375 -3.92 0.71 10.65
C PRO A 375 -4.36 1.89 11.50
N SER A 376 -3.61 3.00 11.51
CA SER A 376 -3.91 4.17 12.34
C SER A 376 -5.12 4.94 11.80
N SER A 377 -5.12 5.20 10.49
CA SER A 377 -6.24 5.87 9.81
C SER A 377 -7.50 4.99 9.82
N PHE A 378 -7.34 3.68 9.60
CA PHE A 378 -8.43 2.71 9.73
C PHE A 378 -9.03 2.72 11.14
N SER A 379 -8.22 2.62 12.17
CA SER A 379 -8.69 2.61 13.57
C SER A 379 -9.45 3.90 13.95
N ARG A 380 -9.00 5.05 13.43
CA ARG A 380 -9.70 6.34 13.60
C ARG A 380 -11.07 6.33 12.93
N ASP A 381 -11.16 5.82 11.71
CA ASP A 381 -12.41 5.79 10.93
C ASP A 381 -13.36 4.72 11.48
N LEU A 382 -12.81 3.54 11.89
CA LEU A 382 -13.54 2.49 12.61
C LEU A 382 -14.19 3.02 13.88
N ARG A 383 -13.46 3.81 14.68
CA ARG A 383 -14.02 4.40 15.90
C ARG A 383 -15.28 5.22 15.62
N VAL A 384 -15.29 6.00 14.53
CA VAL A 384 -16.47 6.79 14.14
C VAL A 384 -17.67 5.90 13.82
N LEU A 385 -17.44 4.79 13.11
CA LEU A 385 -18.49 3.84 12.76
C LEU A 385 -19.04 3.13 14.01
N LEU A 386 -18.15 2.68 14.91
CA LEU A 386 -18.55 2.03 16.16
C LEU A 386 -19.36 2.98 17.07
N ASP A 387 -18.94 4.24 17.21
CA ASP A 387 -19.67 5.25 17.98
C ASP A 387 -21.06 5.57 17.41
N ALA A 388 -21.26 5.29 16.12
CA ALA A 388 -22.54 5.50 15.43
C ALA A 388 -23.43 4.24 15.38
N GLY A 389 -23.12 3.19 16.14
CA GLY A 389 -23.94 1.98 16.24
C GLY A 389 -23.64 0.93 15.15
N TRP A 390 -22.40 0.89 14.66
CA TRP A 390 -21.91 -0.23 13.84
C TRP A 390 -21.06 -1.18 14.70
N ALA A 391 -20.99 -2.43 14.30
CA ALA A 391 -20.16 -3.45 14.92
C ALA A 391 -19.11 -3.98 13.92
N LEU A 392 -17.89 -4.24 14.41
CA LEU A 392 -16.88 -4.96 13.63
C LEU A 392 -17.21 -6.46 13.63
N GLU A 393 -17.70 -6.98 12.52
CA GLU A 393 -18.05 -8.40 12.34
C GLU A 393 -16.81 -9.26 12.13
N SER A 394 -15.89 -8.79 11.27
CA SER A 394 -14.64 -9.49 10.97
C SER A 394 -13.53 -8.54 10.57
N LEU A 395 -12.29 -8.97 10.81
CA LEU A 395 -11.08 -8.29 10.37
C LEU A 395 -10.07 -9.35 9.91
N ARG A 396 -9.62 -9.20 8.67
CA ARG A 396 -8.51 -9.97 8.10
C ARG A 396 -7.35 -9.03 7.80
N ALA A 397 -6.13 -9.50 8.00
CA ALA A 397 -4.91 -8.74 7.76
C ALA A 397 -3.98 -9.52 6.82
N PHE A 398 -3.43 -8.86 5.80
CA PHE A 398 -2.66 -9.49 4.74
C PHE A 398 -1.26 -8.89 4.63
N ASP A 399 -0.24 -9.76 4.53
CA ASP A 399 1.15 -9.37 4.28
C ASP A 399 1.39 -9.18 2.77
N ILE A 400 0.79 -8.14 2.19
CA ILE A 400 0.98 -7.81 0.77
C ILE A 400 2.18 -6.88 0.53
N PHE A 401 2.92 -6.54 1.57
CA PHE A 401 4.12 -5.72 1.49
C PHE A 401 5.27 -6.31 2.31
N PRO A 402 5.70 -7.55 2.04
CA PRO A 402 6.84 -8.14 2.74
C PRO A 402 8.07 -7.22 2.70
N MET A 403 8.97 -7.34 3.68
CA MET A 403 10.15 -6.50 3.90
C MET A 403 9.86 -5.04 4.27
N THR A 404 8.59 -4.63 4.38
CA THR A 404 8.16 -3.30 4.83
C THR A 404 7.25 -3.38 6.06
N GLU A 405 7.03 -2.25 6.74
CA GLU A 405 6.06 -2.17 7.85
C GLU A 405 4.59 -2.21 7.40
N HIS A 406 4.34 -2.02 6.12
CA HIS A 406 2.99 -1.88 5.59
C HIS A 406 2.21 -3.19 5.63
N ILE A 407 0.91 -3.06 5.80
CA ILE A 407 -0.04 -4.16 5.90
C ILE A 407 -1.35 -3.74 5.21
N GLU A 408 -2.12 -4.71 4.76
CA GLU A 408 -3.46 -4.48 4.24
C GLU A 408 -4.50 -5.15 5.12
N LEU A 409 -5.58 -4.45 5.39
CA LEU A 409 -6.69 -4.89 6.22
C LEU A 409 -7.96 -4.98 5.39
N VAL A 410 -8.80 -5.97 5.65
CA VAL A 410 -10.16 -6.06 5.13
C VAL A 410 -11.09 -6.28 6.32
N ALA A 411 -11.93 -5.29 6.60
CA ALA A 411 -12.87 -5.31 7.70
C ALA A 411 -14.31 -5.32 7.20
N ALA A 412 -15.15 -6.18 7.77
CA ALA A 412 -16.59 -6.14 7.59
C ALA A 412 -17.25 -5.50 8.81
N LEU A 413 -18.13 -4.54 8.55
CA LEU A 413 -18.94 -3.87 9.57
C LEU A 413 -20.41 -4.08 9.27
N VAL A 414 -21.20 -4.30 10.32
CA VAL A 414 -22.65 -4.47 10.26
C VAL A 414 -23.32 -3.49 11.22
N PRO A 415 -24.57 -3.08 11.01
CA PRO A 415 -25.34 -2.39 12.05
C PRO A 415 -25.32 -3.20 13.34
N ALA A 416 -25.07 -2.54 14.49
CA ALA A 416 -25.23 -3.20 15.79
C ALA A 416 -26.72 -3.39 16.09
N ASP A 417 -27.06 -4.52 16.72
CA ASP A 417 -28.43 -4.87 17.16
C ASP A 417 -28.99 -3.85 18.15
#